data_7098cfa978d95f6e8096c889fb6b388c
#
_entry.id   7098cfa978d95f6e8096c889fb6b388c
#
_cell.length_a   1.000
_cell.length_b   1.000
_cell.length_c   1.000
_cell.angle_alpha   90.00
_cell.angle_beta   90.00
_cell.angle_gamma   90.00
#
_symmetry.space_group_name_H-M   'P 1'
#
loop_
_entity.id
_entity.type
_entity.pdbx_description
1 polymer ?
#
loop_
_entity_poly.entity_id
_entity_poly.type
_entity_poly.pdbx_seq_one_letter_code
_entity_poly.pdbx_strand_id
1 'polypeptide(L)'
;MTDATAMPLRSFLFTPANHPRRVEKVFEVGADAVILDLEDAVAVSEKAGARQCVVDAFSARPNSGTQYYVRVNSIDTPYCEEDIKATVGPWLHGVVLPKVESGSCLNRAEQWLAAAEAACGMTLGQLDLMPIIETAAGVESAKEIATTNSRIRRMAFGGGDYTLDLNYEWNADEAVLAYARAKLSHAARLGNLEPPIDTVVLQIRDDERFLQSARYGKQFGFGGKLCIHPSQVPLTHDVF
;
A
#
# COMPACT_ATOMS: atom_id res chain seq x y z
N MET A 1 16.16 15.54 -5.68
CA MET A 1 15.96 15.57 -7.15
C MET A 1 15.36 14.23 -7.48
N THR A 2 14.06 14.18 -7.76
CA THR A 2 13.39 12.96 -8.22
C THR A 2 13.97 12.58 -9.58
N ASP A 3 14.39 11.34 -9.72
CA ASP A 3 14.86 10.79 -10.99
C ASP A 3 13.72 10.89 -12.02
N ALA A 4 13.84 11.77 -12.99
CA ALA A 4 12.80 12.11 -13.98
C ALA A 4 12.51 10.96 -14.98
N THR A 5 13.11 9.79 -14.78
CA THR A 5 12.99 8.63 -15.67
C THR A 5 12.14 7.48 -15.10
N ALA A 6 11.78 7.53 -13.80
CA ALA A 6 10.94 6.48 -13.21
C ALA A 6 9.47 6.68 -13.63
N MET A 7 8.88 5.69 -14.28
CA MET A 7 7.43 5.68 -14.56
C MET A 7 6.64 5.80 -13.25
N PRO A 8 5.60 6.67 -13.20
CA PRO A 8 4.80 6.80 -12.00
C PRO A 8 4.06 5.48 -11.69
N LEU A 9 4.05 5.09 -10.42
CA LEU A 9 3.28 3.92 -9.98
C LEU A 9 1.82 4.34 -9.78
N ARG A 10 0.94 3.91 -10.66
CA ARG A 10 -0.49 4.26 -10.68
C ARG A 10 -1.37 3.17 -10.08
N SER A 11 -1.03 1.90 -10.32
CA SER A 11 -1.81 0.75 -9.90
C SER A 11 -1.05 -0.11 -8.89
N PHE A 12 -1.67 -0.32 -7.73
CA PHE A 12 -1.18 -1.19 -6.66
C PHE A 12 -2.17 -2.33 -6.45
N LEU A 13 -1.87 -3.52 -6.97
CA LEU A 13 -2.78 -4.67 -6.94
C LEU A 13 -2.52 -5.56 -5.74
N PHE A 14 -3.51 -5.65 -4.84
CA PHE A 14 -3.49 -6.55 -3.69
C PHE A 14 -3.79 -8.00 -4.09
N THR A 15 -3.07 -8.92 -3.48
CA THR A 15 -3.32 -10.36 -3.56
C THR A 15 -3.00 -11.02 -2.23
N PRO A 16 -3.95 -11.77 -1.63
CA PRO A 16 -3.70 -12.52 -0.41
C PRO A 16 -2.55 -13.52 -0.59
N ALA A 17 -1.53 -13.47 0.28
CA ALA A 17 -0.33 -14.29 0.14
C ALA A 17 -0.56 -15.78 0.42
N ASN A 18 -1.66 -16.16 1.10
CA ASN A 18 -2.04 -17.54 1.37
C ASN A 18 -2.74 -18.25 0.20
N HIS A 19 -2.82 -17.63 -0.99
CA HIS A 19 -3.46 -18.21 -2.18
C HIS A 19 -2.46 -18.41 -3.34
N PRO A 20 -1.66 -19.50 -3.39
CA PRO A 20 -0.57 -19.66 -4.37
C PRO A 20 -0.98 -19.46 -5.83
N ARG A 21 -2.17 -19.95 -6.23
CA ARG A 21 -2.68 -19.77 -7.60
C ARG A 21 -2.96 -18.31 -7.98
N ARG A 22 -3.40 -17.48 -7.01
CA ARG A 22 -3.62 -16.05 -7.24
C ARG A 22 -2.29 -15.32 -7.28
N VAL A 23 -1.38 -15.70 -6.38
CA VAL A 23 0.00 -15.16 -6.32
C VAL A 23 0.75 -15.44 -7.62
N GLU A 24 0.59 -16.63 -8.21
CA GLU A 24 1.22 -16.94 -9.50
C GLU A 24 0.71 -16.05 -10.64
N LYS A 25 -0.61 -15.83 -10.70
CA LYS A 25 -1.26 -15.08 -11.79
C LYS A 25 -1.13 -13.56 -11.66
N VAL A 26 -0.94 -13.01 -10.46
CA VAL A 26 -0.94 -11.55 -10.25
C VAL A 26 0.15 -10.84 -11.04
N PHE A 27 1.28 -11.50 -11.31
CA PHE A 27 2.40 -10.94 -12.06
C PHE A 27 2.16 -10.81 -13.58
N GLU A 28 1.12 -11.47 -14.10
CA GLU A 28 0.72 -11.41 -15.51
C GLU A 28 -0.28 -10.30 -15.79
N VAL A 29 -0.79 -9.62 -14.76
CA VAL A 29 -1.86 -8.62 -14.88
C VAL A 29 -1.37 -7.28 -15.44
N GLY A 30 -0.07 -6.99 -15.32
CA GLY A 30 0.52 -5.72 -15.79
C GLY A 30 0.28 -4.55 -14.82
N ALA A 31 0.08 -4.82 -13.53
CA ALA A 31 0.06 -3.77 -12.50
C ALA A 31 1.44 -3.13 -12.34
N ASP A 32 1.50 -1.81 -12.08
CA ASP A 32 2.77 -1.13 -11.81
C ASP A 32 3.40 -1.64 -10.50
N ALA A 33 2.56 -1.98 -9.51
CA ALA A 33 2.99 -2.62 -8.27
C ALA A 33 2.05 -3.76 -7.86
N VAL A 34 2.62 -4.84 -7.34
CA VAL A 34 1.92 -5.97 -6.71
C VAL A 34 2.15 -5.91 -5.21
N ILE A 35 1.08 -6.00 -4.44
CA ILE A 35 1.12 -6.09 -2.97
C ILE A 35 0.69 -7.50 -2.56
N LEU A 36 1.61 -8.31 -2.05
CA LEU A 36 1.24 -9.55 -1.37
C LEU A 36 0.83 -9.24 0.06
N ASP A 37 -0.38 -9.66 0.42
CA ASP A 37 -1.01 -9.28 1.68
C ASP A 37 -0.85 -10.35 2.75
N LEU A 38 -0.36 -9.95 3.93
CA LEU A 38 -0.23 -10.77 5.14
C LEU A 38 -1.21 -10.37 6.25
N GLU A 39 -2.00 -9.28 6.04
CA GLU A 39 -2.87 -8.72 7.07
C GLU A 39 -4.26 -9.37 7.09
N ASP A 40 -5.31 -8.60 6.84
CA ASP A 40 -6.71 -8.98 7.05
C ASP A 40 -7.18 -10.13 6.13
N ALA A 41 -6.58 -10.27 4.96
CA ALA A 41 -6.91 -11.34 4.02
C ALA A 41 -6.33 -12.71 4.41
N VAL A 42 -5.50 -12.80 5.47
CA VAL A 42 -4.79 -14.01 5.88
C VAL A 42 -5.11 -14.35 7.34
N ALA A 43 -5.72 -15.52 7.56
CA ALA A 43 -6.01 -16.01 8.90
C ALA A 43 -4.73 -16.18 9.74
N VAL A 44 -4.85 -16.01 11.07
CA VAL A 44 -3.69 -16.11 11.99
C VAL A 44 -2.92 -17.42 11.83
N SER A 45 -3.63 -18.54 11.69
CA SER A 45 -3.03 -19.87 11.51
C SER A 45 -2.25 -20.02 10.19
N GLU A 46 -2.48 -19.15 9.20
CA GLU A 46 -1.87 -19.25 7.88
C GLU A 46 -0.71 -18.24 7.68
N LYS A 47 -0.53 -17.29 8.61
CA LYS A 47 0.46 -16.20 8.45
C LYS A 47 1.89 -16.70 8.24
N ALA A 48 2.31 -17.74 8.94
CA ALA A 48 3.65 -18.31 8.76
C ALA A 48 3.86 -18.87 7.33
N GLY A 49 2.88 -19.64 6.82
CA GLY A 49 2.92 -20.14 5.44
C GLY A 49 2.83 -19.04 4.39
N ALA A 50 2.04 -18.00 4.67
CA ALA A 50 1.91 -16.85 3.79
C ALA A 50 3.21 -16.05 3.66
N ARG A 51 3.99 -15.87 4.74
CA ARG A 51 5.34 -15.26 4.69
C ARG A 51 6.25 -16.02 3.73
N GLN A 52 6.28 -17.36 3.84
CA GLN A 52 7.10 -18.18 2.93
C GLN A 52 6.64 -18.04 1.49
N CYS A 53 5.33 -18.01 1.25
CA CYS A 53 4.78 -17.79 -0.09
C CYS A 53 5.20 -16.43 -0.69
N VAL A 54 5.30 -15.36 0.11
CA VAL A 54 5.83 -14.05 -0.33
C VAL A 54 7.27 -14.20 -0.79
N VAL A 55 8.12 -14.81 0.03
CA VAL A 55 9.55 -15.02 -0.29
C VAL A 55 9.72 -15.82 -1.58
N ASP A 56 9.03 -16.95 -1.69
CA ASP A 56 9.12 -17.84 -2.85
C ASP A 56 8.64 -17.13 -4.13
N ALA A 57 7.54 -16.38 -4.03
CA ALA A 57 6.95 -15.70 -5.18
C ALA A 57 7.84 -14.57 -5.72
N PHE A 58 8.39 -13.73 -4.85
CA PHE A 58 9.18 -12.58 -5.27
C PHE A 58 10.60 -12.97 -5.66
N SER A 59 11.27 -13.87 -4.92
CA SER A 59 12.63 -14.32 -5.22
C SER A 59 12.74 -15.06 -6.55
N ALA A 60 11.66 -15.72 -6.98
CA ALA A 60 11.61 -16.41 -8.26
C ALA A 60 11.46 -15.49 -9.49
N ARG A 61 11.20 -14.18 -9.28
CA ARG A 61 10.86 -13.23 -10.36
C ARG A 61 11.68 -11.93 -10.30
N PRO A 62 13.01 -12.00 -10.43
CA PRO A 62 13.82 -10.79 -10.45
C PRO A 62 13.52 -9.97 -11.72
N ASN A 63 13.35 -8.64 -11.56
CA ASN A 63 13.31 -7.66 -12.65
C ASN A 63 12.16 -7.81 -13.67
N SER A 64 10.92 -7.92 -13.23
CA SER A 64 9.75 -7.97 -14.12
C SER A 64 9.27 -6.61 -14.63
N GLY A 65 9.86 -5.50 -14.18
CA GLY A 65 9.33 -4.14 -14.39
C GLY A 65 8.21 -3.77 -13.42
N THR A 66 7.60 -4.73 -12.73
CA THR A 66 6.60 -4.52 -11.68
C THR A 66 7.29 -4.34 -10.33
N GLN A 67 6.83 -3.40 -9.53
CA GLN A 67 7.34 -3.21 -8.17
C GLN A 67 6.69 -4.21 -7.19
N TYR A 68 7.47 -4.79 -6.29
CA TYR A 68 7.01 -5.79 -5.34
C TYR A 68 6.93 -5.22 -3.94
N TYR A 69 5.73 -5.24 -3.38
CA TYR A 69 5.44 -4.79 -2.03
C TYR A 69 4.82 -5.93 -1.21
N VAL A 70 5.02 -5.90 0.09
CA VAL A 70 4.31 -6.75 1.04
C VAL A 70 3.53 -5.88 2.01
N ARG A 71 2.22 -6.14 2.17
CA ARG A 71 1.47 -5.54 3.28
C ARG A 71 1.66 -6.42 4.51
N VAL A 72 2.33 -5.89 5.51
CA VAL A 72 2.55 -6.54 6.80
C VAL A 72 1.36 -6.32 7.72
N ASN A 73 1.30 -7.02 8.83
CA ASN A 73 0.30 -6.77 9.87
C ASN A 73 0.52 -5.41 10.54
N SER A 74 -0.53 -4.86 11.17
CA SER A 74 -0.44 -3.61 11.91
C SER A 74 0.68 -3.63 12.96
N ILE A 75 1.29 -2.47 13.18
CA ILE A 75 2.43 -2.25 14.09
C ILE A 75 2.13 -2.69 15.53
N ASP A 76 0.87 -2.66 15.94
CA ASP A 76 0.41 -3.02 17.28
C ASP A 76 0.15 -4.51 17.46
N THR A 77 0.36 -5.31 16.41
CA THR A 77 0.25 -6.77 16.46
C THR A 77 1.61 -7.42 16.72
N PRO A 78 1.64 -8.63 17.29
CA PRO A 78 2.89 -9.38 17.45
C PRO A 78 3.47 -9.88 16.11
N TYR A 79 2.76 -9.71 15.01
CA TYR A 79 3.14 -10.26 13.69
C TYR A 79 3.96 -9.31 12.85
N CYS A 80 3.84 -7.99 13.03
CA CYS A 80 4.44 -6.98 12.15
C CYS A 80 5.96 -7.13 12.03
N GLU A 81 6.65 -7.22 13.15
CA GLU A 81 8.11 -7.38 13.17
C GLU A 81 8.56 -8.69 12.51
N GLU A 82 7.83 -9.79 12.75
CA GLU A 82 8.11 -11.07 12.11
C GLU A 82 7.85 -11.04 10.60
N ASP A 83 6.79 -10.35 10.16
CA ASP A 83 6.48 -10.19 8.74
C ASP A 83 7.64 -9.48 8.03
N ILE A 84 8.12 -8.37 8.59
CA ILE A 84 9.27 -7.62 8.05
C ILE A 84 10.52 -8.50 8.00
N LYS A 85 10.88 -9.14 9.12
CA LYS A 85 12.06 -10.00 9.20
C LYS A 85 12.04 -11.16 8.21
N ALA A 86 10.86 -11.75 7.99
CA ALA A 86 10.73 -12.92 7.16
C ALA A 86 10.67 -12.61 5.65
N THR A 87 10.15 -11.43 5.27
CA THR A 87 9.85 -11.14 3.86
C THR A 87 10.82 -10.17 3.18
N VAL A 88 11.62 -9.42 3.96
CA VAL A 88 12.63 -8.52 3.41
C VAL A 88 13.73 -9.30 2.72
N GLY A 89 14.08 -8.85 1.52
CA GLY A 89 15.17 -9.39 0.71
C GLY A 89 15.40 -8.56 -0.54
N PRO A 90 16.44 -8.83 -1.33
CA PRO A 90 16.84 -8.02 -2.49
C PRO A 90 15.80 -7.96 -3.62
N TRP A 91 14.80 -8.80 -3.57
CA TRP A 91 13.64 -8.81 -4.48
C TRP A 91 12.56 -7.77 -4.13
N LEU A 92 12.53 -7.29 -2.87
CA LEU A 92 11.48 -6.40 -2.39
C LEU A 92 11.78 -4.94 -2.73
N HIS A 93 10.74 -4.18 -3.09
CA HIS A 93 10.83 -2.75 -3.38
C HIS A 93 10.29 -1.90 -2.21
N GLY A 94 9.37 -2.45 -1.42
CA GLY A 94 8.84 -1.74 -0.25
C GLY A 94 7.89 -2.56 0.60
N VAL A 95 7.56 -1.98 1.74
CA VAL A 95 6.62 -2.51 2.73
C VAL A 95 5.43 -1.57 2.84
N VAL A 96 4.23 -2.13 2.87
CA VAL A 96 2.98 -1.42 3.13
C VAL A 96 2.61 -1.63 4.59
N LEU A 97 2.54 -0.54 5.37
CA LEU A 97 2.18 -0.58 6.78
C LEU A 97 0.73 -0.11 6.97
N PRO A 98 -0.19 -0.98 7.38
CA PRO A 98 -1.59 -0.63 7.59
C PRO A 98 -1.79 0.12 8.92
N LYS A 99 -2.93 0.81 9.03
CA LYS A 99 -3.45 1.43 10.28
C LYS A 99 -2.43 2.35 10.96
N VAL A 100 -1.73 3.18 10.13
CA VAL A 100 -0.73 4.12 10.66
C VAL A 100 -1.44 5.36 11.23
N GLU A 101 -1.21 5.62 12.51
CA GLU A 101 -1.86 6.71 13.25
C GLU A 101 -0.91 7.79 13.75
N SER A 102 0.41 7.56 13.65
CA SER A 102 1.42 8.53 14.11
C SER A 102 2.77 8.34 13.44
N GLY A 103 3.64 9.33 13.53
CA GLY A 103 5.03 9.22 13.11
C GLY A 103 5.84 8.19 13.91
N SER A 104 5.46 7.93 15.15
CA SER A 104 6.12 6.90 15.99
C SER A 104 5.94 5.49 15.45
N CYS A 105 4.78 5.18 14.85
CA CYS A 105 4.55 3.91 14.15
C CYS A 105 5.58 3.70 13.04
N LEU A 106 5.81 4.74 12.24
CA LEU A 106 6.76 4.69 11.13
C LEU A 106 8.20 4.55 11.61
N ASN A 107 8.60 5.29 12.64
CA ASN A 107 9.95 5.20 13.20
C ASN A 107 10.25 3.79 13.74
N ARG A 108 9.27 3.13 14.33
CA ARG A 108 9.40 1.75 14.79
C ARG A 108 9.54 0.76 13.64
N ALA A 109 8.69 0.89 12.60
CA ALA A 109 8.78 0.05 11.41
C ALA A 109 10.10 0.25 10.67
N GLU A 110 10.62 1.50 10.60
CA GLU A 110 11.91 1.80 9.99
C GLU A 110 13.07 1.09 10.70
N GLN A 111 13.06 1.05 12.04
CA GLN A 111 14.10 0.33 12.79
C GLN A 111 14.12 -1.16 12.41
N TRP A 112 12.97 -1.79 12.29
CA TRP A 112 12.87 -3.19 11.87
C TRP A 112 13.29 -3.40 10.42
N LEU A 113 12.90 -2.47 9.52
CA LEU A 113 13.33 -2.50 8.11
C LEU A 113 14.85 -2.35 7.99
N ALA A 114 15.45 -1.38 8.70
CA ALA A 114 16.89 -1.18 8.66
C ALA A 114 17.65 -2.42 9.17
N ALA A 115 17.17 -3.05 10.24
CA ALA A 115 17.76 -4.29 10.75
C ALA A 115 17.65 -5.45 9.75
N ALA A 116 16.50 -5.57 9.07
CA ALA A 116 16.27 -6.61 8.06
C ALA A 116 17.11 -6.37 6.79
N GLU A 117 17.22 -5.12 6.31
CA GLU A 117 18.10 -4.75 5.19
C GLU A 117 19.55 -5.10 5.50
N ALA A 118 20.04 -4.75 6.70
CA ALA A 118 21.39 -5.09 7.13
C ALA A 118 21.64 -6.61 7.18
N ALA A 119 20.67 -7.38 7.69
CA ALA A 119 20.74 -8.84 7.76
C ALA A 119 20.80 -9.49 6.35
N CYS A 120 20.17 -8.87 5.36
CA CYS A 120 20.18 -9.31 3.96
C CYS A 120 21.34 -8.71 3.12
N GLY A 121 22.25 -7.91 3.72
CA GLY A 121 23.34 -7.24 2.98
C GLY A 121 22.88 -6.16 2.00
N MET A 122 21.69 -5.61 2.21
CA MET A 122 21.12 -4.55 1.39
C MET A 122 21.61 -3.16 1.83
N THR A 123 21.46 -2.17 0.96
CA THR A 123 21.71 -0.78 1.33
C THR A 123 20.64 -0.30 2.30
N LEU A 124 21.02 0.28 3.42
CA LEU A 124 20.09 0.84 4.40
C LEU A 124 19.25 1.97 3.75
N GLY A 125 17.95 1.93 3.95
CA GLY A 125 17.02 2.90 3.39
C GLY A 125 16.62 2.61 1.93
N GLN A 126 16.97 1.46 1.39
CA GLN A 126 16.63 1.08 0.03
C GLN A 126 15.13 0.81 -0.16
N LEU A 127 14.49 0.17 0.81
CA LEU A 127 13.08 -0.17 0.74
C LEU A 127 12.17 1.03 1.02
N ASP A 128 11.15 1.21 0.19
CA ASP A 128 10.05 2.14 0.43
C ASP A 128 9.20 1.67 1.62
N LEU A 129 8.72 2.62 2.43
CA LEU A 129 7.74 2.37 3.48
C LEU A 129 6.47 3.15 3.16
N MET A 130 5.43 2.46 2.70
CA MET A 130 4.16 3.07 2.31
C MET A 130 3.12 2.91 3.42
N PRO A 131 2.80 3.96 4.20
CA PRO A 131 1.72 3.90 5.19
C PRO A 131 0.36 3.90 4.50
N ILE A 132 -0.57 3.09 5.00
CA ILE A 132 -2.01 3.23 4.73
C ILE A 132 -2.63 4.05 5.87
N ILE A 133 -3.28 5.13 5.49
CA ILE A 133 -4.03 6.01 6.39
C ILE A 133 -5.50 5.63 6.27
N GLU A 134 -6.04 5.02 7.32
CA GLU A 134 -7.34 4.35 7.26
C GLU A 134 -8.12 4.38 8.57
N THR A 135 -7.75 5.32 9.46
CA THR A 135 -8.48 5.62 10.71
C THR A 135 -8.64 7.13 10.89
N ALA A 136 -9.57 7.55 11.71
CA ALA A 136 -9.76 8.96 12.07
C ALA A 136 -8.46 9.56 12.66
N ALA A 137 -7.79 8.83 13.55
CA ALA A 137 -6.54 9.25 14.17
C ALA A 137 -5.43 9.40 13.11
N GLY A 138 -5.31 8.46 12.18
CA GLY A 138 -4.35 8.51 11.08
C GLY A 138 -4.59 9.70 10.15
N VAL A 139 -5.85 9.96 9.79
CA VAL A 139 -6.22 11.13 8.97
C VAL A 139 -5.88 12.44 9.69
N GLU A 140 -6.15 12.54 11.00
CA GLU A 140 -5.76 13.72 11.78
C GLU A 140 -4.25 13.90 11.86
N SER A 141 -3.49 12.84 11.99
CA SER A 141 -2.03 12.82 12.09
C SER A 141 -1.32 12.87 10.72
N ALA A 142 -2.05 12.94 9.60
CA ALA A 142 -1.50 12.78 8.26
C ALA A 142 -0.30 13.70 7.96
N LYS A 143 -0.32 14.97 8.45
CA LYS A 143 0.81 15.89 8.31
C LYS A 143 2.04 15.39 9.06
N GLU A 144 1.91 14.99 10.31
CA GLU A 144 2.99 14.43 11.10
C GLU A 144 3.58 13.22 10.40
N ILE A 145 2.73 12.27 10.01
CA ILE A 145 3.11 11.05 9.28
C ILE A 145 3.92 11.40 8.02
N ALA A 146 3.41 12.31 7.20
CA ALA A 146 4.06 12.71 5.93
C ALA A 146 5.42 13.40 6.11
N THR A 147 5.69 13.97 7.27
CA THR A 147 6.92 14.75 7.52
C THR A 147 7.91 14.06 8.47
N THR A 148 7.56 12.89 9.01
CA THR A 148 8.36 12.23 10.06
C THR A 148 9.56 11.49 9.50
N ASN A 149 9.47 10.88 8.32
CA ASN A 149 10.43 9.89 7.90
C ASN A 149 10.85 10.01 6.43
N SER A 150 12.12 9.79 6.16
CA SER A 150 12.71 9.89 4.82
C SER A 150 12.42 8.71 3.89
N ARG A 151 11.95 7.56 4.40
CA ARG A 151 11.63 6.38 3.58
C ARG A 151 10.31 6.48 2.85
N ILE A 152 9.40 7.33 3.34
CA ILE A 152 8.08 7.45 2.77
C ILE A 152 8.18 8.20 1.45
N ARG A 153 7.85 7.53 0.36
CA ARG A 153 7.69 8.18 -0.95
C ARG A 153 6.28 8.68 -1.16
N ARG A 154 5.29 7.91 -0.71
CA ARG A 154 3.85 8.19 -0.82
C ARG A 154 3.07 7.58 0.32
N MET A 155 1.85 8.04 0.49
CA MET A 155 0.87 7.45 1.41
C MET A 155 -0.25 6.82 0.60
N ALA A 156 -0.91 5.79 1.13
CA ALA A 156 -2.14 5.25 0.58
C ALA A 156 -3.33 5.56 1.49
N PHE A 157 -4.53 5.65 0.91
CA PHE A 157 -5.77 5.84 1.64
C PHE A 157 -6.57 4.54 1.71
N GLY A 158 -6.94 4.10 2.89
CA GLY A 158 -7.78 2.92 3.15
C GLY A 158 -9.21 3.31 3.50
N GLY A 159 -10.02 3.66 2.50
CA GLY A 159 -11.40 4.15 2.71
C GLY A 159 -12.34 3.13 3.34
N GLY A 160 -12.07 1.82 3.18
CA GLY A 160 -12.87 0.77 3.82
C GLY A 160 -12.79 0.81 5.34
N ASP A 161 -11.59 0.71 5.87
CA ASP A 161 -11.36 0.76 7.32
C ASP A 161 -11.68 2.14 7.89
N TYR A 162 -11.39 3.21 7.14
CA TYR A 162 -11.76 4.57 7.53
C TYR A 162 -13.26 4.75 7.74
N THR A 163 -14.08 4.22 6.83
CA THR A 163 -15.54 4.30 6.98
C THR A 163 -16.05 3.40 8.10
N LEU A 164 -15.41 2.26 8.32
CA LEU A 164 -15.73 1.36 9.43
C LEU A 164 -15.39 2.01 10.79
N ASP A 165 -14.21 2.61 10.92
CA ASP A 165 -13.76 3.29 12.14
C ASP A 165 -14.72 4.43 12.56
N LEU A 166 -15.20 5.20 11.58
CA LEU A 166 -16.12 6.32 11.80
C LEU A 166 -17.61 5.93 11.77
N ASN A 167 -17.92 4.67 11.53
CA ASN A 167 -19.30 4.20 11.32
C ASN A 167 -20.03 5.00 10.22
N TYR A 168 -19.31 5.32 9.14
CA TYR A 168 -19.86 6.01 7.98
C TYR A 168 -20.53 5.04 7.00
N GLU A 169 -21.62 5.47 6.38
CA GLU A 169 -22.20 4.78 5.24
C GLU A 169 -21.46 5.16 3.95
N TRP A 170 -20.71 4.21 3.36
CA TRP A 170 -19.96 4.44 2.13
C TRP A 170 -20.85 4.32 0.91
N ASN A 171 -21.41 5.43 0.50
CA ASN A 171 -22.29 5.55 -0.68
C ASN A 171 -21.51 5.72 -1.98
N ALA A 172 -22.24 5.62 -3.11
CA ALA A 172 -21.65 5.69 -4.45
C ALA A 172 -21.04 7.07 -4.78
N ASP A 173 -21.50 8.14 -4.17
CA ASP A 173 -20.94 9.50 -4.35
C ASP A 173 -19.62 9.73 -3.60
N GLU A 174 -19.28 8.83 -2.66
CA GLU A 174 -18.07 8.90 -1.84
C GLU A 174 -17.89 10.23 -1.07
N ALA A 175 -18.96 10.98 -0.84
CA ALA A 175 -18.88 12.28 -0.17
C ALA A 175 -18.25 12.19 1.23
N VAL A 176 -18.48 11.07 1.94
CA VAL A 176 -17.90 10.80 3.26
C VAL A 176 -16.37 10.67 3.24
N LEU A 177 -15.76 10.39 2.09
CA LEU A 177 -14.30 10.26 1.93
C LEU A 177 -13.62 11.58 1.55
N ALA A 178 -14.37 12.61 1.19
CA ALA A 178 -13.83 13.86 0.64
C ALA A 178 -12.86 14.56 1.62
N TYR A 179 -13.19 14.59 2.90
CA TYR A 179 -12.35 15.19 3.94
C TYR A 179 -10.99 14.48 4.03
N ALA A 180 -11.00 13.16 4.14
CA ALA A 180 -9.78 12.37 4.23
C ALA A 180 -8.91 12.55 2.97
N ARG A 181 -9.50 12.46 1.77
CA ARG A 181 -8.77 12.70 0.51
C ARG A 181 -8.10 14.08 0.47
N ALA A 182 -8.84 15.13 0.78
CA ALA A 182 -8.29 16.49 0.81
C ALA A 182 -7.14 16.61 1.80
N LYS A 183 -7.29 16.03 3.00
CA LYS A 183 -6.28 16.10 4.05
C LYS A 183 -5.01 15.33 3.71
N LEU A 184 -5.14 14.13 3.14
CA LEU A 184 -3.99 13.32 2.71
C LEU A 184 -3.21 13.97 1.57
N SER A 185 -3.90 14.49 0.57
CA SER A 185 -3.29 15.23 -0.54
C SER A 185 -2.51 16.45 -0.05
N HIS A 186 -3.09 17.21 0.88
CA HIS A 186 -2.45 18.34 1.52
C HIS A 186 -1.21 17.91 2.33
N ALA A 187 -1.33 16.86 3.13
CA ALA A 187 -0.23 16.30 3.93
C ALA A 187 0.91 15.82 3.04
N ALA A 188 0.62 15.07 1.98
CA ALA A 188 1.62 14.60 1.03
C ALA A 188 2.41 15.76 0.42
N ARG A 189 1.71 16.88 0.06
CA ARG A 189 2.37 18.08 -0.47
C ARG A 189 3.27 18.74 0.55
N LEU A 190 2.86 18.82 1.82
CA LEU A 190 3.67 19.38 2.91
C LEU A 190 4.91 18.53 3.20
N GLY A 191 4.80 17.21 3.11
CA GLY A 191 5.91 16.27 3.27
C GLY A 191 6.81 16.16 2.03
N ASN A 192 6.50 16.87 0.95
CA ASN A 192 7.19 16.75 -0.34
C ASN A 192 7.19 15.31 -0.87
N LEU A 193 6.11 14.58 -0.60
CA LEU A 193 5.89 13.22 -1.08
C LEU A 193 5.33 13.22 -2.51
N GLU A 194 5.38 12.07 -3.15
CA GLU A 194 4.63 11.78 -4.38
C GLU A 194 3.11 11.88 -4.11
N PRO A 195 2.29 12.07 -5.17
CA PRO A 195 0.83 12.02 -5.01
C PRO A 195 0.39 10.74 -4.29
N PRO A 196 -0.58 10.84 -3.34
CA PRO A 196 -1.05 9.66 -2.61
C PRO A 196 -1.79 8.68 -3.53
N ILE A 197 -1.94 7.43 -3.06
CA ILE A 197 -2.66 6.36 -3.74
C ILE A 197 -4.05 6.23 -3.12
N ASP A 198 -5.08 6.33 -3.96
CA ASP A 198 -6.47 6.31 -3.53
C ASP A 198 -6.96 4.90 -3.18
N THR A 199 -8.04 4.84 -2.44
CA THR A 199 -8.66 3.64 -1.86
C THR A 199 -9.15 2.65 -2.91
N VAL A 200 -9.44 1.44 -2.49
CA VAL A 200 -10.05 0.37 -3.28
C VAL A 200 -11.52 0.69 -3.65
N VAL A 201 -12.06 -0.05 -4.62
CA VAL A 201 -13.51 -0.15 -4.89
C VAL A 201 -13.90 -1.62 -4.73
N LEU A 202 -14.85 -1.87 -3.82
CA LEU A 202 -15.25 -3.23 -3.44
C LEU A 202 -16.12 -3.93 -4.48
N GLN A 203 -16.80 -3.16 -5.35
CA GLN A 203 -17.66 -3.66 -6.42
C GLN A 203 -16.82 -4.07 -7.63
N ILE A 204 -16.23 -5.27 -7.57
CA ILE A 204 -15.27 -5.77 -8.57
C ILE A 204 -15.83 -6.00 -9.98
N ARG A 205 -17.17 -5.98 -10.15
CA ARG A 205 -17.85 -6.17 -11.45
C ARG A 205 -18.53 -4.91 -11.94
N ASP A 206 -18.21 -3.77 -11.35
CA ASP A 206 -18.81 -2.47 -11.68
C ASP A 206 -17.69 -1.51 -12.13
N ASP A 207 -17.37 -1.59 -13.42
CA ASP A 207 -16.30 -0.79 -14.03
C ASP A 207 -16.64 0.70 -14.01
N GLU A 208 -17.92 1.06 -14.16
CA GLU A 208 -18.36 2.46 -14.14
C GLU A 208 -18.16 3.06 -12.74
N ARG A 209 -18.54 2.32 -11.70
CA ARG A 209 -18.32 2.69 -10.31
C ARG A 209 -16.83 2.87 -10.02
N PHE A 210 -15.99 1.96 -10.53
CA PHE A 210 -14.54 2.06 -10.38
C PHE A 210 -13.97 3.32 -11.04
N LEU A 211 -14.36 3.58 -12.30
CA LEU A 211 -13.92 4.76 -13.06
C LEU A 211 -14.38 6.06 -12.41
N GLN A 212 -15.60 6.10 -11.88
CA GLN A 212 -16.13 7.26 -11.16
C GLN A 212 -15.28 7.55 -9.91
N SER A 213 -15.02 6.54 -9.10
CA SER A 213 -14.17 6.64 -7.90
C SER A 213 -12.74 7.08 -8.25
N ALA A 214 -12.14 6.48 -9.28
CA ALA A 214 -10.78 6.81 -9.72
C ALA A 214 -10.68 8.28 -10.18
N ARG A 215 -11.64 8.74 -11.00
CA ARG A 215 -11.69 10.14 -11.44
C ARG A 215 -11.90 11.10 -10.26
N TYR A 216 -12.71 10.70 -9.30
CA TYR A 216 -12.95 11.50 -8.09
C TYR A 216 -11.67 11.61 -7.26
N GLY A 217 -10.94 10.52 -6.99
CA GLY A 217 -9.63 10.54 -6.35
C GLY A 217 -8.62 11.43 -7.08
N LYS A 218 -8.57 11.34 -8.42
CA LYS A 218 -7.70 12.19 -9.24
C LYS A 218 -8.01 13.69 -9.08
N GLN A 219 -9.27 14.09 -8.90
CA GLN A 219 -9.65 15.49 -8.63
C GLN A 219 -9.07 16.01 -7.32
N PHE A 220 -8.83 15.14 -6.33
CA PHE A 220 -8.14 15.48 -5.09
C PHE A 220 -6.62 15.41 -5.18
N GLY A 221 -6.06 15.16 -6.37
CA GLY A 221 -4.61 15.12 -6.57
C GLY A 221 -3.94 13.79 -6.24
N PHE A 222 -4.71 12.69 -6.19
CA PHE A 222 -4.13 11.35 -6.07
C PHE A 222 -3.48 10.94 -7.39
N GLY A 223 -2.39 10.16 -7.30
CA GLY A 223 -1.59 9.73 -8.45
C GLY A 223 -1.83 8.29 -8.89
N GLY A 224 -2.69 7.56 -8.20
CA GLY A 224 -2.98 6.16 -8.48
C GLY A 224 -4.05 5.60 -7.57
N LYS A 225 -4.27 4.29 -7.67
CA LYS A 225 -5.34 3.61 -6.94
C LYS A 225 -4.92 2.23 -6.45
N LEU A 226 -5.40 1.88 -5.26
CA LEU A 226 -5.36 0.51 -4.75
C LEU A 226 -6.39 -0.33 -5.51
N CYS A 227 -5.97 -1.50 -5.98
CA CYS A 227 -6.77 -2.45 -6.74
C CYS A 227 -6.87 -3.78 -5.96
N ILE A 228 -8.03 -4.42 -6.00
CA ILE A 228 -8.28 -5.74 -5.39
C ILE A 228 -8.72 -6.80 -6.40
N HIS A 229 -8.81 -6.42 -7.67
CA HIS A 229 -9.13 -7.34 -8.77
C HIS A 229 -8.33 -6.99 -10.03
N PRO A 230 -7.85 -7.98 -10.82
CA PRO A 230 -7.10 -7.75 -12.04
C PRO A 230 -7.77 -6.79 -13.04
N SER A 231 -9.10 -6.85 -13.20
CA SER A 231 -9.82 -5.97 -14.13
C SER A 231 -9.74 -4.48 -13.78
N GLN A 232 -9.40 -4.14 -12.54
CA GLN A 232 -9.26 -2.75 -12.09
C GLN A 232 -7.95 -2.09 -12.56
N VAL A 233 -6.94 -2.88 -12.91
CA VAL A 233 -5.63 -2.37 -13.32
C VAL A 233 -5.69 -1.56 -14.62
N PRO A 234 -6.24 -2.07 -15.74
CA PRO A 234 -6.36 -1.27 -16.96
C PRO A 234 -7.22 -0.01 -16.76
N LEU A 235 -8.31 -0.10 -15.99
CA LEU A 235 -9.14 1.06 -15.67
C LEU A 235 -8.39 2.13 -14.87
N THR A 236 -7.47 1.71 -13.98
CA THR A 236 -6.59 2.63 -13.26
C THR A 236 -5.65 3.34 -14.24
N HIS A 237 -5.07 2.61 -15.18
CA HIS A 237 -4.16 3.16 -16.19
C HIS A 237 -4.84 4.12 -17.15
N ASP A 238 -6.14 3.94 -17.41
CA ASP A 238 -6.94 4.85 -18.24
C ASP A 238 -7.20 6.19 -17.55
N VAL A 239 -7.19 6.22 -16.22
CA VAL A 239 -7.48 7.43 -15.45
C VAL A 239 -6.22 8.18 -15.04
N PHE A 240 -5.18 7.48 -14.57
CA PHE A 240 -3.96 8.07 -14.03
C PHE A 240 -2.80 8.00 -15.02
#